data_b94f70b0eb8e2fd8cbff8163f3d4efd7
#
_entry.id   b94f70b0eb8e2fd8cbff8163f3d4efd7
#
_cell.length_a   1.000
_cell.length_b   1.000
_cell.length_c   1.000
_cell.angle_alpha   90.00
_cell.angle_beta   90.00
_cell.angle_gamma   90.00
#
_symmetry.space_group_name_H-M   'P 1'
#
loop_
_entity.id
_entity.type
_entity.pdbx_description
1 polymer ?
#
loop_
_entity_poly.entity_id
_entity_poly.type
_entity_poly.pdbx_seq_one_letter_code
_entity_poly.pdbx_strand_id
1 'polypeptide(L)'
;MQVTKLRESLVHALDAYLRKDLLVNLYLIYDLHYEREQKAAFYLATEHEKILAVLLIYRGYPYASTWVLGSEEGVRKLLDSVGNVKVVLSATQELSKAVEERFPISAKFEMNIMVLDASVAKIIVRHDVRRLGVNDAYSWARSVASNRAGKSVEPTGDDVEEAKQLLSKNAAFGVLDAGLLVSRAMSHVRLPEAWAVGGIFTDPRFRGRGFGASVTSTLAQEALQHTRKVVLFVRSDNAPANHVYEKIGFRNIAKRIWLDSGTGIVP
;
A
#
# COMPACT_ATOMS: atom_id res chain seq x y z
N MET A 1 -23.86 0.90 -20.85
CA MET A 1 -22.61 0.66 -20.09
C MET A 1 -22.06 -0.71 -20.48
N GLN A 2 -20.80 -0.77 -20.89
CA GLN A 2 -20.07 -1.98 -21.30
C GLN A 2 -18.95 -2.26 -20.28
N VAL A 3 -18.77 -3.54 -19.91
CA VAL A 3 -17.66 -4.01 -19.07
C VAL A 3 -16.62 -4.71 -19.95
N THR A 4 -15.37 -4.33 -19.82
CA THR A 4 -14.27 -4.90 -20.61
C THR A 4 -12.98 -4.96 -19.79
N LYS A 5 -12.15 -5.98 -20.04
CA LYS A 5 -10.76 -5.93 -19.60
C LYS A 5 -10.04 -4.80 -20.35
N LEU A 6 -9.12 -4.12 -19.69
CA LEU A 6 -8.37 -3.01 -20.28
C LEU A 6 -7.75 -3.44 -21.63
N ARG A 7 -8.03 -2.67 -22.67
CA ARG A 7 -7.44 -2.78 -24.01
C ARG A 7 -6.35 -1.72 -24.16
N GLU A 8 -5.38 -1.96 -25.00
CA GLU A 8 -4.25 -1.05 -25.22
C GLU A 8 -4.72 0.37 -25.62
N SER A 9 -5.74 0.46 -26.46
CA SER A 9 -6.33 1.72 -26.90
C SER A 9 -6.89 2.59 -25.76
N LEU A 10 -7.19 2.01 -24.59
CA LEU A 10 -7.75 2.70 -23.43
C LEU A 10 -6.72 3.00 -22.33
N VAL A 11 -5.46 2.58 -22.48
CA VAL A 11 -4.43 2.78 -21.44
C VAL A 11 -4.21 4.27 -21.16
N HIS A 12 -4.07 5.08 -22.22
CA HIS A 12 -3.88 6.53 -22.05
C HIS A 12 -5.10 7.20 -21.40
N ALA A 13 -6.30 6.80 -21.78
CA ALA A 13 -7.53 7.32 -21.17
C ALA A 13 -7.64 6.92 -19.70
N LEU A 14 -7.24 5.69 -19.34
CA LEU A 14 -7.21 5.22 -17.96
C LEU A 14 -6.16 5.97 -17.14
N ASP A 15 -4.95 6.16 -17.66
CA ASP A 15 -3.91 6.94 -16.97
C ASP A 15 -4.41 8.37 -16.69
N ALA A 16 -4.97 9.04 -17.67
CA ALA A 16 -5.55 10.38 -17.51
C ALA A 16 -6.71 10.40 -16.49
N TYR A 17 -7.53 9.34 -16.46
CA TYR A 17 -8.61 9.20 -15.47
C TYR A 17 -8.04 9.06 -14.04
N LEU A 18 -7.05 8.20 -13.83
CA LEU A 18 -6.44 7.95 -12.53
C LEU A 18 -5.67 9.18 -12.00
N ARG A 19 -5.02 9.94 -12.88
CA ARG A 19 -4.25 11.15 -12.54
C ARG A 19 -5.09 12.33 -12.07
N LYS A 20 -6.42 12.30 -12.19
CA LYS A 20 -7.29 13.32 -11.58
C LYS A 20 -7.13 13.37 -10.06
N ASP A 21 -6.88 12.21 -9.44
CA ASP A 21 -6.57 12.06 -8.02
C ASP A 21 -5.27 11.26 -7.81
N LEU A 22 -4.18 11.78 -8.38
CA LEU A 22 -2.89 11.09 -8.49
C LEU A 22 -2.43 10.48 -7.17
N LEU A 23 -2.45 11.24 -6.07
CA LEU A 23 -1.92 10.78 -4.78
C LEU A 23 -2.77 9.67 -4.16
N VAL A 24 -4.09 9.69 -4.40
CA VAL A 24 -5.02 8.65 -3.96
C VAL A 24 -4.87 7.39 -4.81
N ASN A 25 -4.64 7.57 -6.11
CA ASN A 25 -4.57 6.49 -7.09
C ASN A 25 -3.13 6.03 -7.40
N LEU A 26 -2.15 6.38 -6.55
CA LEU A 26 -0.73 6.19 -6.83
C LEU A 26 -0.37 4.72 -7.11
N TYR A 27 -0.95 3.76 -6.38
CA TYR A 27 -0.78 2.32 -6.62
C TYR A 27 -1.35 1.90 -7.96
N LEU A 28 -2.54 2.37 -8.32
CA LEU A 28 -3.17 2.01 -9.60
C LEU A 28 -2.37 2.53 -10.79
N ILE A 29 -1.82 3.75 -10.68
CA ILE A 29 -0.96 4.34 -11.72
C ILE A 29 0.32 3.51 -11.85
N TYR A 30 0.95 3.15 -10.74
CA TYR A 30 2.14 2.31 -10.76
C TYR A 30 1.85 0.95 -11.40
N ASP A 31 0.80 0.28 -10.96
CA ASP A 31 0.42 -1.04 -11.46
C ASP A 31 0.05 -1.01 -12.95
N LEU A 32 -0.56 0.08 -13.44
CA LEU A 32 -0.87 0.29 -14.84
C LEU A 32 0.40 0.31 -15.71
N HIS A 33 1.47 0.95 -15.24
CA HIS A 33 2.68 1.14 -16.03
C HIS A 33 3.73 0.04 -15.84
N TYR A 34 3.79 -0.60 -14.66
CA TYR A 34 4.90 -1.50 -14.31
C TYR A 34 4.48 -2.94 -14.00
N GLU A 35 3.20 -3.20 -13.64
CA GLU A 35 2.75 -4.54 -13.23
C GLU A 35 1.63 -5.11 -14.11
N ARG A 36 1.09 -4.33 -15.04
CA ARG A 36 -0.08 -4.68 -15.89
C ARG A 36 0.04 -6.01 -16.60
N GLU A 37 1.21 -6.36 -17.10
CA GLU A 37 1.43 -7.57 -17.89
C GLU A 37 1.71 -8.80 -17.04
N GLN A 38 2.09 -8.61 -15.79
CA GLN A 38 2.55 -9.70 -14.91
C GLN A 38 1.57 -10.01 -13.78
N LYS A 39 1.13 -8.98 -13.05
CA LYS A 39 0.39 -9.16 -11.80
C LYS A 39 -0.90 -8.36 -11.72
N ALA A 40 -1.03 -7.27 -12.47
CA ALA A 40 -2.16 -6.37 -12.41
C ALA A 40 -3.10 -6.56 -13.60
N ALA A 41 -4.40 -6.72 -13.33
CA ALA A 41 -5.44 -6.76 -14.35
C ALA A 41 -6.45 -5.63 -14.08
N PHE A 42 -6.67 -4.79 -15.10
CA PHE A 42 -7.65 -3.72 -15.04
C PHE A 42 -8.91 -4.09 -15.82
N TYR A 43 -10.06 -3.79 -15.23
CA TYR A 43 -11.37 -3.89 -15.85
C TYR A 43 -12.06 -2.53 -15.79
N LEU A 44 -12.74 -2.17 -16.88
CA LEU A 44 -13.38 -0.87 -17.04
C LEU A 44 -14.88 -1.04 -17.32
N ALA A 45 -15.69 -0.23 -16.65
CA ALA A 45 -17.06 0.02 -17.08
C ALA A 45 -17.05 1.33 -17.88
N THR A 46 -17.47 1.25 -19.13
CA THR A 46 -17.44 2.39 -20.07
C THR A 46 -18.80 2.64 -20.71
N GLU A 47 -19.03 3.88 -21.10
CA GLU A 47 -20.14 4.29 -21.92
C GLU A 47 -19.66 5.31 -22.95
N HIS A 48 -19.86 5.01 -24.25
CA HIS A 48 -19.31 5.82 -25.35
C HIS A 48 -17.83 6.17 -25.13
N GLU A 49 -17.01 5.13 -24.79
CA GLU A 49 -15.57 5.21 -24.47
C GLU A 49 -15.24 6.03 -23.20
N LYS A 50 -16.19 6.66 -22.56
CA LYS A 50 -15.98 7.34 -21.29
C LYS A 50 -15.88 6.31 -20.16
N ILE A 51 -14.81 6.37 -19.39
CA ILE A 51 -14.61 5.53 -18.20
C ILE A 51 -15.54 6.00 -17.08
N LEU A 52 -16.44 5.13 -16.64
CA LEU A 52 -17.37 5.37 -15.53
C LEU A 52 -16.91 4.73 -14.22
N ALA A 53 -16.29 3.55 -14.32
CA ALA A 53 -15.71 2.88 -13.17
C ALA A 53 -14.49 2.03 -13.55
N VAL A 54 -13.64 1.77 -12.58
CA VAL A 54 -12.39 1.02 -12.70
C VAL A 54 -12.34 -0.03 -11.60
N LEU A 55 -11.92 -1.23 -11.94
CA LEU A 55 -11.51 -2.28 -11.03
C LEU A 55 -10.08 -2.70 -11.38
N LEU A 56 -9.18 -2.63 -10.41
CA LEU A 56 -7.88 -3.27 -10.43
C LEU A 56 -7.94 -4.57 -9.65
N ILE A 57 -7.40 -5.64 -10.21
CA ILE A 57 -7.13 -6.91 -9.50
C ILE A 57 -5.63 -7.16 -9.56
N TYR A 58 -4.96 -7.07 -8.43
CA TYR A 58 -3.54 -7.36 -8.28
C TYR A 58 -3.34 -8.75 -7.65
N ARG A 59 -2.53 -9.59 -8.31
CA ARG A 59 -2.29 -11.00 -7.94
C ARG A 59 -0.83 -11.27 -7.55
N GLY A 60 -0.14 -10.29 -7.00
CA GLY A 60 1.23 -10.45 -6.47
C GLY A 60 1.29 -11.03 -5.05
N TYR A 61 0.12 -11.36 -4.46
CA TYR A 61 -0.02 -11.95 -3.13
C TYR A 61 -0.77 -13.29 -3.21
N PRO A 62 -0.77 -14.14 -2.16
CA PRO A 62 -1.58 -15.35 -2.09
C PRO A 62 -3.10 -15.11 -2.15
N TYR A 63 -3.52 -13.87 -2.12
CA TYR A 63 -4.91 -13.39 -2.25
C TYR A 63 -4.99 -12.30 -3.32
N ALA A 64 -6.18 -11.98 -3.81
CA ALA A 64 -6.36 -10.87 -4.72
C ALA A 64 -6.45 -9.54 -3.92
N SER A 65 -5.53 -8.61 -4.20
CA SER A 65 -5.68 -7.22 -3.74
C SER A 65 -6.42 -6.43 -4.82
N THR A 66 -7.52 -5.79 -4.46
CA THR A 66 -8.41 -5.16 -5.45
C THR A 66 -8.71 -3.71 -5.08
N TRP A 67 -8.91 -2.89 -6.09
CA TRP A 67 -9.29 -1.49 -5.95
C TRP A 67 -10.46 -1.19 -6.85
N VAL A 68 -11.47 -0.48 -6.31
CA VAL A 68 -12.61 0.02 -7.07
C VAL A 68 -12.74 1.52 -6.93
N LEU A 69 -13.11 2.18 -8.03
CA LEU A 69 -13.40 3.61 -8.09
C LEU A 69 -14.38 3.92 -9.23
N GLY A 70 -15.06 5.04 -9.14
CA GLY A 70 -16.03 5.51 -10.14
C GLY A 70 -17.48 5.39 -9.70
N SER A 71 -18.40 5.24 -10.64
CA SER A 71 -19.82 5.15 -10.34
C SER A 71 -20.20 3.82 -9.67
N GLU A 72 -21.15 3.86 -8.74
CA GLU A 72 -21.62 2.67 -8.02
C GLU A 72 -22.15 1.60 -8.98
N GLU A 73 -22.97 2.00 -9.96
CA GLU A 73 -23.52 1.06 -10.97
C GLU A 73 -22.39 0.37 -11.76
N GLY A 74 -21.37 1.14 -12.17
CA GLY A 74 -20.21 0.61 -12.87
C GLY A 74 -19.41 -0.37 -12.00
N VAL A 75 -19.17 -0.01 -10.73
CA VAL A 75 -18.46 -0.86 -9.78
C VAL A 75 -19.23 -2.17 -9.56
N ARG A 76 -20.54 -2.14 -9.34
CA ARG A 76 -21.36 -3.37 -9.19
C ARG A 76 -21.15 -4.35 -10.33
N LYS A 77 -21.19 -3.85 -11.58
CA LYS A 77 -20.94 -4.70 -12.77
C LYS A 77 -19.52 -5.23 -12.84
N LEU A 78 -18.53 -4.43 -12.40
CA LEU A 78 -17.12 -4.84 -12.40
C LEU A 78 -16.79 -5.89 -11.36
N LEU A 79 -17.45 -5.88 -10.20
CA LEU A 79 -17.19 -6.82 -9.11
C LEU A 79 -17.40 -8.28 -9.52
N ASP A 80 -18.25 -8.57 -10.51
CA ASP A 80 -18.43 -9.92 -11.06
C ASP A 80 -17.17 -10.46 -11.74
N SER A 81 -16.28 -9.57 -12.22
CA SER A 81 -15.00 -9.94 -12.83
C SER A 81 -13.96 -10.46 -11.83
N VAL A 82 -14.17 -10.27 -10.52
CA VAL A 82 -13.23 -10.72 -9.47
C VAL A 82 -13.26 -12.24 -9.31
N GLY A 83 -14.43 -12.86 -9.54
CA GLY A 83 -14.64 -14.29 -9.29
C GLY A 83 -14.82 -14.61 -7.80
N ASN A 84 -14.72 -15.90 -7.46
CA ASN A 84 -14.92 -16.43 -6.11
C ASN A 84 -13.57 -16.69 -5.44
N VAL A 85 -12.82 -15.63 -5.17
CA VAL A 85 -11.51 -15.70 -4.50
C VAL A 85 -11.52 -14.83 -3.24
N LYS A 86 -10.67 -15.16 -2.28
CA LYS A 86 -10.44 -14.27 -1.13
C LYS A 86 -9.83 -12.97 -1.61
N VAL A 87 -10.37 -11.86 -1.15
CA VAL A 87 -9.94 -10.51 -1.57
C VAL A 87 -9.68 -9.61 -0.37
N VAL A 88 -8.69 -8.72 -0.52
CA VAL A 88 -8.62 -7.46 0.22
C VAL A 88 -9.00 -6.37 -0.77
N LEU A 89 -10.10 -5.68 -0.51
CA LEU A 89 -10.66 -4.73 -1.46
C LEU A 89 -10.64 -3.32 -0.88
N SER A 90 -10.08 -2.37 -1.64
CA SER A 90 -10.06 -0.94 -1.32
C SER A 90 -11.17 -0.21 -2.09
N ALA A 91 -12.07 0.42 -1.34
CA ALA A 91 -13.21 1.19 -1.86
C ALA A 91 -13.30 2.56 -1.17
N THR A 92 -14.07 3.48 -1.74
CA THR A 92 -14.54 4.65 -0.99
C THR A 92 -15.66 4.23 -0.03
N GLN A 93 -16.04 5.12 0.90
CA GLN A 93 -17.12 4.84 1.84
C GLN A 93 -18.45 4.55 1.10
N GLU A 94 -18.73 5.30 0.04
CA GLU A 94 -19.95 5.16 -0.77
C GLU A 94 -20.02 3.82 -1.50
N LEU A 95 -18.86 3.34 -1.96
CA LEU A 95 -18.75 2.09 -2.71
C LEU A 95 -18.66 0.84 -1.81
N SER A 96 -18.40 1.02 -0.51
CA SER A 96 -18.20 -0.13 0.41
C SER A 96 -19.43 -1.03 0.46
N LYS A 97 -20.65 -0.46 0.41
CA LYS A 97 -21.89 -1.23 0.43
C LYS A 97 -22.02 -2.18 -0.78
N ALA A 98 -21.68 -1.71 -1.98
CA ALA A 98 -21.70 -2.55 -3.18
C ALA A 98 -20.74 -3.75 -3.07
N VAL A 99 -19.60 -3.55 -2.39
CA VAL A 99 -18.62 -4.62 -2.11
C VAL A 99 -19.17 -5.60 -1.08
N GLU A 100 -19.75 -5.11 0.02
CA GLU A 100 -20.33 -5.92 1.10
C GLU A 100 -21.49 -6.80 0.61
N GLU A 101 -22.26 -6.31 -0.36
CA GLU A 101 -23.34 -7.09 -0.99
C GLU A 101 -22.82 -8.22 -1.90
N ARG A 102 -21.58 -8.08 -2.43
CA ARG A 102 -21.00 -9.06 -3.37
C ARG A 102 -20.09 -10.08 -2.68
N PHE A 103 -19.43 -9.70 -1.59
CA PHE A 103 -18.45 -10.54 -0.89
C PHE A 103 -18.79 -10.69 0.58
N PRO A 104 -18.61 -11.90 1.16
CA PRO A 104 -18.69 -12.09 2.61
C PRO A 104 -17.48 -11.39 3.26
N ILE A 105 -17.72 -10.26 3.92
CA ILE A 105 -16.67 -9.46 4.55
C ILE A 105 -16.47 -9.93 6.00
N SER A 106 -15.25 -10.32 6.35
CA SER A 106 -14.84 -10.74 7.69
C SER A 106 -14.25 -9.61 8.52
N ALA A 107 -13.66 -8.59 7.87
CA ALA A 107 -13.12 -7.42 8.55
C ALA A 107 -13.19 -6.16 7.66
N LYS A 108 -13.36 -5.01 8.32
CA LYS A 108 -13.46 -3.70 7.66
C LYS A 108 -12.59 -2.69 8.40
N PHE A 109 -11.75 -1.98 7.67
CA PHE A 109 -10.82 -0.99 8.22
C PHE A 109 -10.96 0.35 7.49
N GLU A 110 -11.08 1.42 8.24
CA GLU A 110 -10.95 2.76 7.69
C GLU A 110 -9.47 3.13 7.60
N MET A 111 -9.03 3.55 6.41
CA MET A 111 -7.65 3.91 6.13
C MET A 111 -7.55 5.40 5.82
N ASN A 112 -6.70 6.11 6.53
CA ASN A 112 -6.24 7.44 6.14
C ASN A 112 -5.21 7.33 5.03
N ILE A 113 -5.34 8.17 4.01
CA ILE A 113 -4.28 8.43 3.03
C ILE A 113 -3.62 9.72 3.46
N MET A 114 -2.36 9.63 3.88
CA MET A 114 -1.61 10.78 4.36
C MET A 114 -0.51 11.17 3.38
N VAL A 115 -0.28 12.47 3.22
CA VAL A 115 0.76 13.02 2.36
C VAL A 115 1.72 13.89 3.15
N LEU A 116 3.01 13.75 2.87
CA LEU A 116 4.08 14.66 3.28
C LEU A 116 4.54 15.44 2.05
N ASP A 117 4.52 16.76 2.13
CA ASP A 117 5.13 17.66 1.14
C ASP A 117 6.52 18.07 1.61
N ALA A 118 7.47 18.16 0.68
CA ALA A 118 8.85 18.55 0.98
C ALA A 118 8.96 19.90 1.73
N SER A 119 8.04 20.83 1.49
CA SER A 119 8.04 22.16 2.09
C SER A 119 7.71 22.18 3.59
N VAL A 120 7.10 21.11 4.12
CA VAL A 120 6.67 21.04 5.53
C VAL A 120 7.28 19.84 6.27
N ALA A 121 8.14 19.07 5.62
CA ALA A 121 8.73 17.87 6.19
C ALA A 121 9.62 18.19 7.41
N LYS A 122 9.36 17.50 8.52
CA LYS A 122 10.16 17.56 9.75
C LYS A 122 10.85 16.22 9.94
N ILE A 123 12.12 16.16 9.57
CA ILE A 123 12.89 14.91 9.66
C ILE A 123 13.30 14.67 11.10
N ILE A 124 12.85 13.54 11.68
CA ILE A 124 13.08 13.15 13.08
C ILE A 124 13.88 11.84 13.09
N VAL A 125 15.20 11.94 13.09
CA VAL A 125 16.09 10.77 13.17
C VAL A 125 16.86 10.82 14.49
N ARG A 126 16.59 9.87 15.39
CA ARG A 126 17.19 9.76 16.72
C ARG A 126 17.97 8.48 16.94
N HIS A 127 17.93 7.58 15.97
CA HIS A 127 18.54 6.26 16.02
C HIS A 127 19.38 6.05 14.78
N ASP A 128 20.35 5.14 14.86
CA ASP A 128 21.15 4.71 13.72
C ASP A 128 20.29 3.89 12.76
N VAL A 129 19.77 4.58 11.75
CA VAL A 129 18.93 4.00 10.68
C VAL A 129 19.83 3.73 9.49
N ARG A 130 19.89 2.48 9.08
CA ARG A 130 20.65 2.12 7.88
C ARG A 130 19.75 1.62 6.74
N ARG A 131 20.27 1.73 5.52
CA ARG A 131 19.65 1.13 4.35
C ARG A 131 19.77 -0.40 4.47
N LEU A 132 18.67 -1.08 4.13
CA LEU A 132 18.59 -2.53 4.08
C LEU A 132 18.72 -3.01 2.63
N GLY A 133 19.38 -4.13 2.43
CA GLY A 133 19.57 -4.77 1.14
C GLY A 133 19.34 -6.28 1.21
N VAL A 134 19.68 -7.00 0.14
CA VAL A 134 19.45 -8.44 0.01
C VAL A 134 20.10 -9.26 1.13
N ASN A 135 21.20 -8.79 1.69
CA ASN A 135 21.87 -9.44 2.83
C ASN A 135 21.05 -9.36 4.13
N ASP A 136 20.06 -8.48 4.19
CA ASP A 136 19.17 -8.32 5.34
C ASP A 136 17.86 -9.12 5.20
N ALA A 137 17.72 -9.91 4.13
CA ALA A 137 16.49 -10.60 3.78
C ALA A 137 15.98 -11.51 4.90
N TYR A 138 16.85 -12.23 5.58
CA TYR A 138 16.47 -13.07 6.73
C TYR A 138 15.90 -12.23 7.88
N SER A 139 16.58 -11.16 8.27
CA SER A 139 16.11 -10.25 9.34
C SER A 139 14.79 -9.56 8.98
N TRP A 140 14.64 -9.19 7.71
CA TRP A 140 13.39 -8.62 7.18
C TRP A 140 12.26 -9.65 7.25
N ALA A 141 12.46 -10.85 6.68
CA ALA A 141 11.48 -11.93 6.66
C ALA A 141 11.02 -12.30 8.06
N ARG A 142 11.98 -12.44 8.99
CA ARG A 142 11.69 -12.71 10.41
C ARG A 142 10.84 -11.63 11.05
N SER A 143 11.13 -10.35 10.78
CA SER A 143 10.33 -9.21 11.26
C SER A 143 8.92 -9.24 10.70
N VAL A 144 8.74 -9.62 9.42
CA VAL A 144 7.41 -9.74 8.78
C VAL A 144 6.63 -10.91 9.37
N ALA A 145 7.24 -12.10 9.44
CA ALA A 145 6.61 -13.30 9.98
C ALA A 145 6.19 -13.10 11.45
N SER A 146 7.07 -12.52 12.27
CA SER A 146 6.80 -12.23 13.68
C SER A 146 5.68 -11.21 13.86
N ASN A 147 5.61 -10.19 12.99
CA ASN A 147 4.50 -9.24 12.99
C ASN A 147 3.16 -9.91 12.68
N ARG A 148 3.12 -10.76 11.65
CA ARG A 148 1.91 -11.50 11.24
C ARG A 148 1.44 -12.46 12.36
N ALA A 149 2.38 -13.13 13.00
CA ALA A 149 2.08 -14.12 14.05
C ALA A 149 1.79 -13.49 15.43
N GLY A 150 2.07 -12.21 15.63
CA GLY A 150 2.00 -11.55 16.94
C GLY A 150 3.00 -12.06 17.99
N LYS A 151 3.98 -12.87 17.57
CA LYS A 151 5.03 -13.46 18.42
C LYS A 151 6.29 -13.69 17.57
N SER A 152 7.43 -13.88 18.24
CA SER A 152 8.67 -14.22 17.52
C SER A 152 8.55 -15.57 16.81
N VAL A 153 8.77 -15.59 15.48
CA VAL A 153 8.74 -16.78 14.62
C VAL A 153 9.93 -16.72 13.67
N GLU A 154 10.47 -17.89 13.35
CA GLU A 154 11.49 -18.01 12.31
C GLU A 154 10.81 -17.97 10.93
N PRO A 155 11.39 -17.27 9.95
CA PRO A 155 10.86 -17.23 8.60
C PRO A 155 11.12 -18.55 7.87
N THR A 156 10.29 -18.90 6.93
CA THR A 156 10.54 -20.00 5.99
C THR A 156 11.55 -19.58 4.92
N GLY A 157 12.05 -20.57 4.15
CA GLY A 157 12.91 -20.27 3.00
C GLY A 157 12.23 -19.37 1.97
N ASP A 158 10.95 -19.60 1.72
CA ASP A 158 10.13 -18.80 0.78
C ASP A 158 9.97 -17.35 1.28
N ASP A 159 9.75 -17.14 2.59
CA ASP A 159 9.70 -15.79 3.17
C ASP A 159 11.02 -15.03 2.95
N VAL A 160 12.15 -15.72 3.07
CA VAL A 160 13.48 -15.12 2.85
C VAL A 160 13.70 -14.78 1.38
N GLU A 161 13.27 -15.65 0.47
CA GLU A 161 13.40 -15.39 -0.97
C GLU A 161 12.49 -14.24 -1.42
N GLU A 162 11.24 -14.17 -0.93
CA GLU A 162 10.37 -13.02 -1.13
C GLU A 162 11.03 -11.74 -0.61
N ALA A 163 11.63 -11.78 0.58
CA ALA A 163 12.31 -10.63 1.16
C ALA A 163 13.51 -10.16 0.31
N LYS A 164 14.31 -11.09 -0.27
CA LYS A 164 15.39 -10.72 -1.20
C LYS A 164 14.86 -9.96 -2.41
N GLN A 165 13.79 -10.46 -3.02
CA GLN A 165 13.15 -9.80 -4.18
C GLN A 165 12.63 -8.40 -3.81
N LEU A 166 11.97 -8.26 -2.66
CA LEU A 166 11.49 -6.96 -2.18
C LEU A 166 12.63 -5.97 -1.93
N LEU A 167 13.67 -6.41 -1.22
CA LEU A 167 14.80 -5.54 -0.85
C LEU A 167 15.70 -5.20 -2.05
N SER A 168 15.73 -6.02 -3.10
CA SER A 168 16.44 -5.69 -4.33
C SER A 168 15.77 -4.58 -5.15
N LYS A 169 14.44 -4.48 -5.07
CA LYS A 169 13.64 -3.57 -5.90
C LYS A 169 13.26 -2.27 -5.19
N ASN A 170 13.22 -2.26 -3.86
CA ASN A 170 12.66 -1.16 -3.08
C ASN A 170 13.71 -0.46 -2.21
N ALA A 171 13.49 0.81 -1.93
CA ALA A 171 14.23 1.50 -0.88
C ALA A 171 13.70 1.05 0.47
N ALA A 172 14.52 0.41 1.27
CA ALA A 172 14.17 -0.09 2.60
C ALA A 172 15.18 0.38 3.63
N PHE A 173 14.69 0.73 4.82
CA PHE A 173 15.48 1.23 5.93
C PHE A 173 15.08 0.54 7.23
N GLY A 174 16.02 0.39 8.14
CA GLY A 174 15.76 -0.24 9.42
C GLY A 174 16.76 0.13 10.50
N VAL A 175 16.38 -0.17 11.73
CA VAL A 175 17.25 -0.11 12.90
C VAL A 175 17.46 -1.53 13.42
N LEU A 176 18.72 -1.88 13.66
CA LEU A 176 19.10 -3.12 14.33
C LEU A 176 19.52 -2.83 15.76
N ASP A 177 19.07 -3.67 16.68
CA ASP A 177 19.54 -3.70 18.06
C ASP A 177 19.99 -5.14 18.39
N ALA A 178 21.24 -5.30 18.79
CA ALA A 178 21.88 -6.61 19.02
C ALA A 178 21.63 -7.63 17.87
N GLY A 179 21.68 -7.16 16.62
CA GLY A 179 21.45 -7.98 15.42
C GLY A 179 19.97 -8.26 15.08
N LEU A 180 19.03 -7.81 15.89
CA LEU A 180 17.59 -7.91 15.64
C LEU A 180 17.11 -6.67 14.88
N LEU A 181 16.37 -6.85 13.80
CA LEU A 181 15.68 -5.77 13.09
C LEU A 181 14.45 -5.31 13.92
N VAL A 182 14.63 -4.27 14.72
CA VAL A 182 13.63 -3.78 15.67
C VAL A 182 12.64 -2.80 15.08
N SER A 183 13.02 -2.10 14.01
CA SER A 183 12.11 -1.22 13.27
C SER A 183 12.50 -1.18 11.80
N ARG A 184 11.51 -1.07 10.92
CA ARG A 184 11.70 -1.07 9.47
C ARG A 184 10.66 -0.22 8.75
N ALA A 185 11.00 0.22 7.55
CA ALA A 185 10.11 0.88 6.59
C ALA A 185 10.62 0.63 5.16
N MET A 186 9.74 0.66 4.15
CA MET A 186 10.13 0.53 2.75
C MET A 186 9.25 1.36 1.82
N SER A 187 9.77 1.66 0.61
CA SER A 187 8.95 2.18 -0.48
C SER A 187 8.16 1.03 -1.13
N HIS A 188 6.92 1.29 -1.53
CA HIS A 188 6.10 0.38 -2.33
C HIS A 188 5.97 0.86 -3.77
N VAL A 189 5.81 2.17 -3.95
CA VAL A 189 5.68 2.83 -5.24
C VAL A 189 6.71 3.94 -5.35
N ARG A 190 7.37 4.04 -6.48
CA ARG A 190 8.33 5.09 -6.79
C ARG A 190 8.01 5.69 -8.16
N LEU A 191 7.16 6.72 -8.16
CA LEU A 191 6.85 7.52 -9.35
C LEU A 191 7.54 8.90 -9.23
N PRO A 192 7.82 9.57 -10.35
CA PRO A 192 8.41 10.91 -10.33
C PRO A 192 7.56 11.92 -9.55
N GLU A 193 6.24 11.75 -9.53
CA GLU A 193 5.30 12.67 -8.89
C GLU A 193 5.19 12.45 -7.38
N ALA A 194 5.30 11.20 -6.92
CA ALA A 194 5.23 10.83 -5.51
C ALA A 194 5.74 9.41 -5.26
N TRP A 195 6.27 9.17 -4.06
CA TRP A 195 6.52 7.82 -3.57
C TRP A 195 5.45 7.40 -2.58
N ALA A 196 4.99 6.13 -2.67
CA ALA A 196 4.24 5.50 -1.57
C ALA A 196 5.20 4.71 -0.69
N VAL A 197 5.11 4.96 0.62
CA VAL A 197 5.91 4.28 1.64
C VAL A 197 5.01 3.48 2.58
N GLY A 198 5.53 2.38 3.10
CA GLY A 198 4.78 1.51 3.98
C GLY A 198 5.66 0.42 4.58
N GLY A 199 5.05 -0.72 4.98
CA GLY A 199 5.77 -1.77 5.68
C GLY A 199 6.41 -1.26 6.98
N ILE A 200 5.92 -0.12 7.51
CA ILE A 200 6.45 0.52 8.70
C ILE A 200 6.04 -0.31 9.91
N PHE A 201 7.03 -0.84 10.58
CA PHE A 201 6.81 -1.68 11.75
C PHE A 201 7.88 -1.41 12.81
N THR A 202 7.48 -1.43 14.07
CA THR A 202 8.38 -1.47 15.22
C THR A 202 7.96 -2.61 16.13
N ASP A 203 8.90 -3.48 16.46
CA ASP A 203 8.69 -4.59 17.38
C ASP A 203 8.06 -4.08 18.69
N PRO A 204 6.98 -4.69 19.17
CA PRO A 204 6.25 -4.23 20.36
C PRO A 204 7.15 -3.94 21.57
N ARG A 205 8.21 -4.72 21.76
CA ARG A 205 9.17 -4.56 22.87
C ARG A 205 10.00 -3.27 22.80
N PHE A 206 10.05 -2.64 21.61
CA PHE A 206 10.84 -1.44 21.30
C PHE A 206 9.98 -0.21 21.02
N ARG A 207 8.66 -0.31 21.12
CA ARG A 207 7.74 0.83 20.91
C ARG A 207 7.93 1.93 21.96
N GLY A 208 7.46 3.13 21.64
CA GLY A 208 7.57 4.30 22.53
C GLY A 208 8.94 4.97 22.58
N ARG A 209 9.96 4.38 21.92
CA ARG A 209 11.36 4.86 21.94
C ARG A 209 11.76 5.72 20.74
N GLY A 210 10.83 5.99 19.78
CA GLY A 210 11.09 6.83 18.60
C GLY A 210 11.67 6.11 17.39
N PHE A 211 11.82 4.78 17.41
CA PHE A 211 12.35 3.99 16.28
C PHE A 211 11.49 4.14 15.02
N GLY A 212 10.15 4.04 15.15
CA GLY A 212 9.23 4.20 14.03
C GLY A 212 9.32 5.59 13.38
N ALA A 213 9.46 6.65 14.18
CA ALA A 213 9.68 7.99 13.65
C ALA A 213 10.99 8.09 12.88
N SER A 214 12.08 7.50 13.40
CA SER A 214 13.39 7.52 12.75
C SER A 214 13.39 6.81 11.40
N VAL A 215 12.88 5.57 11.31
CA VAL A 215 12.86 4.83 10.03
C VAL A 215 11.92 5.49 9.01
N THR A 216 10.78 6.00 9.45
CA THR A 216 9.83 6.71 8.57
C THR A 216 10.44 8.01 8.05
N SER A 217 11.09 8.78 8.91
CA SER A 217 11.75 10.04 8.53
C SER A 217 12.91 9.80 7.57
N THR A 218 13.75 8.79 7.81
CA THR A 218 14.86 8.46 6.92
C THR A 218 14.37 8.05 5.53
N LEU A 219 13.35 7.18 5.47
CA LEU A 219 12.74 6.79 4.20
C LEU A 219 12.07 7.97 3.49
N ALA A 220 11.36 8.82 4.24
CA ALA A 220 10.76 10.03 3.68
C ALA A 220 11.84 11.00 3.14
N GLN A 221 12.94 11.18 3.86
CA GLN A 221 14.07 11.99 3.41
C GLN A 221 14.67 11.46 2.11
N GLU A 222 14.88 10.14 2.01
CA GLU A 222 15.33 9.51 0.76
C GLU A 222 14.32 9.77 -0.37
N ALA A 223 13.03 9.55 -0.14
CA ALA A 223 12.00 9.78 -1.15
C ALA A 223 11.97 11.24 -1.62
N LEU A 224 12.11 12.19 -0.71
CA LEU A 224 12.08 13.62 -1.01
C LEU A 224 13.31 14.12 -1.80
N GLN A 225 14.35 13.31 -1.98
CA GLN A 225 15.43 13.59 -2.92
C GLN A 225 15.01 13.35 -4.39
N HIS A 226 13.97 12.51 -4.60
CA HIS A 226 13.52 12.10 -5.93
C HIS A 226 12.14 12.66 -6.30
N THR A 227 11.35 13.08 -5.33
CA THR A 227 10.00 13.61 -5.53
C THR A 227 9.66 14.67 -4.49
N ARG A 228 8.61 15.45 -4.74
CA ARG A 228 8.15 16.45 -3.78
C ARG A 228 7.14 15.92 -2.76
N LYS A 229 6.60 14.73 -2.95
CA LYS A 229 5.52 14.20 -2.14
C LYS A 229 5.74 12.74 -1.77
N VAL A 230 5.47 12.43 -0.51
CA VAL A 230 5.48 11.06 0.01
C VAL A 230 4.09 10.74 0.53
N VAL A 231 3.55 9.58 0.15
CA VAL A 231 2.22 9.11 0.53
C VAL A 231 2.35 7.87 1.39
N LEU A 232 1.51 7.73 2.38
CA LEU A 232 1.33 6.49 3.13
C LEU A 232 -0.14 6.22 3.44
N PHE A 233 -0.43 4.95 3.71
CA PHE A 233 -1.74 4.48 4.16
C PHE A 233 -1.62 4.00 5.59
N VAL A 234 -2.55 4.40 6.43
CA VAL A 234 -2.57 4.02 7.84
C VAL A 234 -4.01 3.85 8.34
N ARG A 235 -4.26 2.87 9.17
CA ARG A 235 -5.57 2.72 9.81
C ARG A 235 -5.92 3.97 10.61
N SER A 236 -7.15 4.45 10.47
CA SER A 236 -7.61 5.65 11.18
C SER A 236 -7.60 5.46 12.71
N ASP A 237 -7.80 4.22 13.17
CA ASP A 237 -7.78 3.84 14.60
C ASP A 237 -6.37 3.57 15.15
N ASN A 238 -5.31 3.60 14.31
CA ASN A 238 -3.93 3.45 14.77
C ASN A 238 -3.38 4.80 15.26
N ALA A 239 -3.91 5.28 16.40
CA ALA A 239 -3.54 6.57 16.97
C ALA A 239 -2.02 6.77 17.17
N PRO A 240 -1.23 5.76 17.65
CA PRO A 240 0.20 5.92 17.76
C PRO A 240 0.92 6.20 16.44
N ALA A 241 0.55 5.50 15.37
CA ALA A 241 1.16 5.69 14.05
C ALA A 241 0.74 7.05 13.44
N ASN A 242 -0.56 7.38 13.48
CA ASN A 242 -1.07 8.66 13.01
C ASN A 242 -0.31 9.83 13.69
N HIS A 243 -0.15 9.78 15.00
CA HIS A 243 0.59 10.81 15.74
C HIS A 243 2.08 10.93 15.31
N VAL A 244 2.75 9.80 15.01
CA VAL A 244 4.13 9.83 14.50
C VAL A 244 4.17 10.50 13.13
N TYR A 245 3.25 10.17 12.24
CA TYR A 245 3.23 10.73 10.87
C TYR A 245 2.89 12.22 10.88
N GLU A 246 1.95 12.65 11.70
CA GLU A 246 1.62 14.06 11.90
C GLU A 246 2.83 14.87 12.43
N LYS A 247 3.60 14.32 13.37
CA LYS A 247 4.84 14.95 13.84
C LYS A 247 5.90 15.13 12.75
N ILE A 248 5.99 14.19 11.82
CA ILE A 248 6.88 14.28 10.65
C ILE A 248 6.36 15.33 9.65
N GLY A 249 5.08 15.69 9.71
CA GLY A 249 4.43 16.66 8.83
C GLY A 249 3.48 16.06 7.81
N PHE A 250 3.18 14.76 7.90
CA PHE A 250 2.14 14.15 7.10
C PHE A 250 0.77 14.72 7.49
N ARG A 251 -0.10 14.91 6.51
CA ARG A 251 -1.50 15.31 6.70
C ARG A 251 -2.44 14.39 5.98
N ASN A 252 -3.60 14.14 6.53
CA ASN A 252 -4.64 13.35 5.87
C ASN A 252 -5.21 14.12 4.67
N ILE A 253 -5.34 13.45 3.52
CA ILE A 253 -5.90 14.01 2.28
C ILE A 253 -7.15 13.29 1.82
N ALA A 254 -7.32 12.02 2.19
CA ALA A 254 -8.46 11.20 1.80
C ALA A 254 -8.60 9.99 2.73
N LYS A 255 -9.73 9.31 2.62
CA LYS A 255 -10.00 8.05 3.30
C LYS A 255 -10.38 6.95 2.31
N ARG A 256 -10.04 5.73 2.65
CA ARG A 256 -10.48 4.52 1.94
C ARG A 256 -11.00 3.51 2.94
N ILE A 257 -11.87 2.64 2.50
CA ILE A 257 -12.32 1.49 3.28
C ILE A 257 -11.64 0.25 2.71
N TRP A 258 -10.94 -0.48 3.56
CA TRP A 258 -10.41 -1.80 3.23
C TRP A 258 -11.35 -2.86 3.78
N LEU A 259 -11.77 -3.76 2.91
CA LEU A 259 -12.71 -4.84 3.18
C LEU A 259 -11.99 -6.17 2.94
N ASP A 260 -11.88 -6.98 3.98
CA ASP A 260 -11.25 -8.31 3.91
C ASP A 260 -12.32 -9.40 3.85
N SER A 261 -12.24 -10.27 2.86
CA SER A 261 -13.15 -11.42 2.70
C SER A 261 -12.59 -12.73 3.27
N GLY A 262 -11.83 -12.67 4.36
CA GLY A 262 -11.27 -13.84 5.05
C GLY A 262 -9.86 -14.20 4.63
N THR A 263 -9.06 -13.21 4.20
CA THR A 263 -7.61 -13.41 3.98
C THR A 263 -6.84 -13.39 5.30
N GLY A 264 -7.40 -12.76 6.35
CA GLY A 264 -6.76 -12.58 7.65
C GLY A 264 -5.69 -11.48 7.66
N ILE A 265 -5.63 -10.67 6.61
CA ILE A 265 -4.68 -9.54 6.52
C ILE A 265 -5.18 -8.38 7.37
N VAL A 266 -4.32 -7.91 8.28
CA VAL A 266 -4.50 -6.67 9.03
C VAL A 266 -3.55 -5.64 8.46
N PRO A 267 -4.06 -4.51 7.94
CA PRO A 267 -3.24 -3.46 7.34
C PRO A 267 -2.41 -2.66 8.35
#